data_29d3c258b24e9735740f904326a5123b
#
_entry.id   29d3c258b24e9735740f904326a5123b
#
_cell.length_a   1.000
_cell.length_b   1.000
_cell.length_c   1.000
_cell.angle_alpha   90.00
_cell.angle_beta   90.00
_cell.angle_gamma   90.00
#
_symmetry.space_group_name_H-M   'P 1'
#
loop_
_entity.id
_entity.type
_entity.pdbx_description
1 polymer ?
#
loop_
_entity_poly.entity_id
_entity_poly.type
_entity_poly.pdbx_seq_one_letter_code
_entity_poly.pdbx_strand_id
1 'polypeptide(L)'
;MSERSQLSQSVLATGFAAFRDGQVNESLEMFARVAPKARDIRRHGSAALDLAWVAAGRMDGYWEKGLKLYDYAAGILLVAEAGGRVIDFGGGSDYLENGLLASNCLIEGELLNLIAGD
;
A
#
# COMPACT_ATOMS: atom_id res chain seq x y z
N MET A 1 15.24 -2.43 -0.31
CA MET A 1 13.99 -2.77 -0.98
C MET A 1 13.87 -4.28 -1.13
N SER A 2 12.69 -4.83 -0.95
CA SER A 2 12.43 -6.26 -1.12
C SER A 2 12.57 -6.67 -2.60
N GLU A 3 12.93 -7.93 -2.82
CA GLU A 3 13.03 -8.52 -4.17
C GLU A 3 11.98 -9.60 -4.42
N ARG A 4 10.97 -9.72 -3.55
CA ARG A 4 9.89 -10.70 -3.76
C ARG A 4 9.05 -10.31 -4.96
N SER A 5 8.83 -11.26 -5.86
CA SER A 5 8.09 -11.04 -7.10
C SER A 5 6.71 -11.69 -7.12
N GLN A 6 6.38 -12.47 -6.09
CA GLN A 6 5.09 -13.16 -6.00
C GLN A 6 4.29 -12.63 -4.82
N LEU A 7 3.08 -12.19 -5.10
CA LEU A 7 2.20 -11.67 -4.06
C LEU A 7 1.90 -12.72 -2.98
N SER A 8 1.78 -13.99 -3.38
CA SER A 8 1.52 -15.10 -2.46
C SER A 8 2.64 -15.31 -1.42
N GLN A 9 3.81 -14.74 -1.63
CA GLN A 9 4.95 -14.82 -0.71
C GLN A 9 5.22 -13.49 -0.02
N SER A 10 4.40 -12.48 -0.29
CA SER A 10 4.64 -11.12 0.17
C SER A 10 3.94 -10.82 1.47
N VAL A 11 4.60 -10.05 2.31
CA VAL A 11 4.02 -9.48 3.53
C VAL A 11 3.69 -8.02 3.24
N LEU A 12 2.44 -7.69 3.40
CA LEU A 12 1.91 -6.37 3.08
C LEU A 12 1.48 -5.65 4.36
N ALA A 13 1.43 -4.34 4.29
CA ALA A 13 0.86 -3.51 5.35
C ALA A 13 -0.35 -2.74 4.81
N THR A 14 -1.27 -2.41 5.69
CA THR A 14 -2.42 -1.57 5.37
C THR A 14 -2.88 -0.83 6.62
N GLY A 15 -3.87 0.05 6.45
CA GLY A 15 -4.52 0.76 7.52
C GLY A 15 -5.95 1.11 7.13
N PHE A 16 -6.67 1.72 8.05
CA PHE A 16 -8.10 1.96 7.91
C PHE A 16 -8.46 3.43 8.16
N ALA A 17 -7.59 4.36 7.72
CA ALA A 17 -7.85 5.80 7.86
C ALA A 17 -9.18 6.21 7.22
N ALA A 18 -9.55 5.58 6.10
CA ALA A 18 -10.79 5.88 5.40
C ALA A 18 -12.05 5.57 6.22
N PHE A 19 -11.94 4.75 7.27
CA PHE A 19 -13.08 4.47 8.15
C PHE A 19 -13.61 5.75 8.81
N ARG A 20 -12.75 6.72 9.08
CA ARG A 20 -13.16 8.01 9.66
C ARG A 20 -14.01 8.83 8.71
N ASP A 21 -13.89 8.60 7.42
CA ASP A 21 -14.63 9.31 6.37
C ASP A 21 -15.85 8.51 5.89
N GLY A 22 -16.23 7.45 6.60
CA GLY A 22 -17.38 6.63 6.26
C GLY A 22 -17.15 5.65 5.11
N GLN A 23 -15.90 5.46 4.69
CA GLN A 23 -15.57 4.57 3.56
C GLN A 23 -15.20 3.16 4.04
N VAL A 24 -15.92 2.65 5.02
CA VAL A 24 -15.64 1.34 5.64
C VAL A 24 -15.78 0.21 4.64
N ASN A 25 -16.88 0.18 3.89
CA ASN A 25 -17.18 -0.93 2.97
C ASN A 25 -16.13 -1.04 1.87
N GLU A 26 -15.72 0.07 1.28
CA GLU A 26 -14.70 0.10 0.24
C GLU A 26 -13.37 -0.46 0.75
N SER A 27 -12.93 -0.02 1.92
CA SER A 27 -11.68 -0.50 2.52
C SER A 27 -11.74 -1.98 2.87
N LEU A 28 -12.88 -2.47 3.38
CA LEU A 28 -13.06 -3.89 3.69
C LEU A 28 -13.10 -4.74 2.41
N GLU A 29 -13.70 -4.25 1.34
CA GLU A 29 -13.74 -4.97 0.07
C GLU A 29 -12.33 -5.13 -0.51
N MET A 30 -11.50 -4.07 -0.48
CA MET A 30 -10.11 -4.14 -0.88
C MET A 30 -9.34 -5.16 -0.04
N PHE A 31 -9.51 -5.10 1.27
CA PHE A 31 -8.86 -6.04 2.18
C PHE A 31 -9.27 -7.48 1.87
N ALA A 32 -10.55 -7.71 1.64
CA ALA A 32 -11.07 -9.05 1.34
C ALA A 32 -10.51 -9.60 0.02
N ARG A 33 -10.22 -8.74 -0.96
CA ARG A 33 -9.63 -9.19 -2.22
C ARG A 33 -8.13 -9.48 -2.08
N VAL A 34 -7.42 -8.69 -1.28
CA VAL A 34 -5.96 -8.79 -1.14
C VAL A 34 -5.56 -9.89 -0.15
N ALA A 35 -6.24 -9.98 0.99
CA ALA A 35 -5.83 -10.85 2.10
C ALA A 35 -5.60 -12.31 1.69
N PRO A 36 -6.51 -12.97 0.92
CA PRO A 36 -6.31 -14.37 0.56
C PRO A 36 -5.19 -14.59 -0.46
N LYS A 37 -4.68 -13.55 -1.09
CA LYS A 37 -3.64 -13.64 -2.12
C LYS A 37 -2.24 -13.35 -1.59
N ALA A 38 -2.11 -12.69 -0.44
CA ALA A 38 -0.84 -12.37 0.18
C ALA A 38 -0.45 -13.44 1.18
N ARG A 39 0.83 -13.52 1.51
CA ARG A 39 1.29 -14.40 2.58
C ARG A 39 0.77 -13.93 3.93
N ASP A 40 0.85 -12.63 4.19
CA ASP A 40 0.37 -12.04 5.44
C ASP A 40 0.10 -10.56 5.25
N ILE A 41 -0.71 -10.01 6.13
CA ILE A 41 -1.01 -8.58 6.14
C ILE A 41 -0.81 -8.08 7.57
N ARG A 42 -0.13 -6.95 7.70
CA ARG A 42 0.15 -6.28 8.97
C ARG A 42 -0.60 -4.95 9.04
N ARG A 43 -0.99 -4.59 10.23
CA ARG A 43 -1.60 -3.29 10.49
C ARG A 43 -0.86 -2.63 11.65
N HIS A 44 0.06 -1.70 11.32
CA HIS A 44 0.92 -1.07 12.32
C HIS A 44 0.33 0.24 12.86
N GLY A 45 -0.63 0.83 12.15
CA GLY A 45 -1.26 2.07 12.59
C GLY A 45 -0.45 3.33 12.32
N SER A 46 0.55 3.25 11.45
CA SER A 46 1.37 4.41 11.06
C SER A 46 1.78 4.30 9.61
N ALA A 47 1.21 5.16 8.75
CA ALA A 47 1.56 5.21 7.34
C ALA A 47 3.04 5.54 7.15
N ALA A 48 3.58 6.47 7.94
CA ALA A 48 4.99 6.84 7.85
C ALA A 48 5.89 5.64 8.14
N LEU A 49 5.57 4.85 9.17
CA LEU A 49 6.33 3.65 9.51
C LEU A 49 6.19 2.59 8.42
N ASP A 50 4.98 2.36 7.92
CA ASP A 50 4.74 1.37 6.86
C ASP A 50 5.54 1.70 5.60
N LEU A 51 5.55 2.96 5.18
CA LEU A 51 6.34 3.39 4.02
C LEU A 51 7.85 3.22 4.27
N ALA A 52 8.33 3.57 5.45
CA ALA A 52 9.72 3.38 5.81
C ALA A 52 10.12 1.89 5.78
N TRP A 53 9.24 1.00 6.22
CA TRP A 53 9.51 -0.44 6.22
C TRP A 53 9.44 -1.04 4.81
N VAL A 54 8.60 -0.52 3.92
CA VAL A 54 8.63 -0.90 2.50
C VAL A 54 9.99 -0.50 1.91
N ALA A 55 10.42 0.72 2.15
CA ALA A 55 11.73 1.20 1.69
C ALA A 55 12.88 0.36 2.22
N ALA A 56 12.81 -0.07 3.47
CA ALA A 56 13.84 -0.89 4.12
C ALA A 56 13.79 -2.37 3.71
N GLY A 57 12.77 -2.79 2.96
CA GLY A 57 12.63 -4.19 2.55
C GLY A 57 12.00 -5.10 3.60
N ARG A 58 11.47 -4.55 4.68
CA ARG A 58 10.80 -5.34 5.74
C ARG A 58 9.36 -5.69 5.37
N MET A 59 8.73 -4.86 4.54
CA MET A 59 7.43 -5.10 3.92
C MET A 59 7.60 -5.08 2.42
N ASP A 60 6.79 -5.83 1.72
CA ASP A 60 6.86 -5.89 0.27
C ASP A 60 5.96 -4.86 -0.40
N GLY A 61 4.92 -4.43 0.30
CA GLY A 61 4.02 -3.39 -0.18
C GLY A 61 3.14 -2.84 0.94
N TYR A 62 2.49 -1.73 0.64
CA TYR A 62 1.57 -1.05 1.56
C TYR A 62 0.51 -0.32 0.76
N TRP A 63 -0.75 -0.43 1.18
CA TRP A 63 -1.83 0.35 0.58
C TRP A 63 -2.74 0.92 1.66
N GLU A 64 -3.21 2.12 1.42
CA GLU A 64 -4.20 2.75 2.29
C GLU A 64 -4.90 3.90 1.57
N LYS A 65 -6.18 4.12 1.90
CA LYS A 65 -6.94 5.27 1.43
C LYS A 65 -7.28 6.17 2.62
N GLY A 66 -7.48 7.46 2.34
CA GLY A 66 -7.89 8.41 3.39
C GLY A 66 -6.73 9.04 4.15
N LEU A 67 -5.52 8.96 3.63
CA LEU A 67 -4.34 9.56 4.25
C LEU A 67 -4.31 11.07 4.02
N LYS A 68 -3.63 11.77 4.92
CA LYS A 68 -3.30 13.19 4.78
C LYS A 68 -1.89 13.37 4.25
N LEU A 69 -1.59 14.54 3.71
CA LEU A 69 -0.27 14.82 3.13
C LEU A 69 0.87 14.51 4.11
N TYR A 70 0.73 14.91 5.37
CA TYR A 70 1.77 14.69 6.37
C TYR A 70 1.98 13.21 6.70
N ASP A 71 1.03 12.34 6.36
CA ASP A 71 1.16 10.91 6.60
C ASP A 71 2.14 10.24 5.65
N TYR A 72 2.31 10.78 4.43
CA TYR A 72 3.06 10.09 3.39
C TYR A 72 4.17 10.89 2.71
N ALA A 73 4.25 12.21 2.93
CA ALA A 73 5.17 13.06 2.17
C ALA A 73 6.63 12.59 2.24
N ALA A 74 7.15 12.31 3.43
CA ALA A 74 8.52 11.81 3.59
C ALA A 74 8.66 10.36 3.11
N GLY A 75 7.63 9.54 3.35
CA GLY A 75 7.63 8.13 3.00
C GLY A 75 7.72 7.88 1.50
N ILE A 76 7.06 8.70 0.70
CA ILE A 76 7.14 8.60 -0.76
C ILE A 76 8.59 8.75 -1.23
N LEU A 77 9.30 9.71 -0.68
CA LEU A 77 10.71 9.93 -1.03
C LEU A 77 11.57 8.74 -0.61
N LEU A 78 11.35 8.20 0.59
CA LEU A 78 12.10 7.04 1.06
C LEU A 78 11.91 5.84 0.14
N VAL A 79 10.69 5.55 -0.27
CA VAL A 79 10.40 4.41 -1.15
C VAL A 79 11.03 4.62 -2.52
N ALA A 80 10.91 5.82 -3.09
CA ALA A 80 11.49 6.13 -4.40
C ALA A 80 13.02 6.01 -4.38
N GLU A 81 13.67 6.56 -3.35
CA GLU A 81 15.13 6.49 -3.21
C GLU A 81 15.63 5.06 -2.99
N ALA A 82 14.81 4.19 -2.42
CA ALA A 82 15.16 2.79 -2.22
C ALA A 82 14.92 1.91 -3.46
N GLY A 83 14.42 2.49 -4.55
CA GLY A 83 14.15 1.77 -5.79
C GLY A 83 12.72 1.23 -5.92
N GLY A 84 11.85 1.56 -5.00
CA GLY A 84 10.44 1.21 -5.07
C GLY A 84 9.62 2.25 -5.82
N ARG A 85 8.30 2.07 -5.79
CA ARG A 85 7.39 2.95 -6.48
C ARG A 85 6.15 3.23 -5.64
N VAL A 86 5.65 4.46 -5.72
CA VAL A 86 4.41 4.85 -5.07
C VAL A 86 3.47 5.39 -6.15
N ILE A 87 2.26 4.84 -6.22
CA ILE A 87 1.22 5.27 -7.14
C ILE A 87 -0.10 5.42 -6.39
N ASP A 88 -1.06 6.11 -7.00
CA ASP A 88 -2.44 6.06 -6.50
C ASP A 88 -3.16 4.82 -7.08
N PHE A 89 -4.41 4.59 -6.66
CA PHE A 89 -5.16 3.41 -7.08
C PHE A 89 -5.58 3.46 -8.56
N GLY A 90 -5.41 4.58 -9.22
CA GLY A 90 -5.61 4.72 -10.65
C GLY A 90 -4.31 4.70 -11.46
N GLY A 91 -3.17 4.49 -10.80
CA GLY A 91 -1.86 4.47 -11.44
C GLY A 91 -1.18 5.83 -11.54
N GLY A 92 -1.79 6.88 -11.00
CA GLY A 92 -1.26 8.24 -11.04
C GLY A 92 -0.60 8.65 -9.72
N SER A 93 -0.77 9.93 -9.34
CA SER A 93 -0.14 10.50 -8.16
C SER A 93 -1.07 11.35 -7.30
N ASP A 94 -2.37 11.13 -7.40
CA ASP A 94 -3.37 11.84 -6.59
C ASP A 94 -3.68 11.03 -5.32
N TYR A 95 -2.71 10.95 -4.42
CA TYR A 95 -2.80 10.11 -3.23
C TYR A 95 -3.88 10.56 -2.24
N LEU A 96 -4.19 11.85 -2.21
CA LEU A 96 -5.21 12.39 -1.29
C LEU A 96 -6.61 11.88 -1.65
N GLU A 97 -6.93 11.80 -2.94
CA GLU A 97 -8.26 11.41 -3.40
C GLU A 97 -8.35 9.92 -3.74
N ASN A 98 -7.29 9.35 -4.32
CA ASN A 98 -7.35 8.03 -4.94
C ASN A 98 -6.57 6.96 -4.20
N GLY A 99 -6.16 7.22 -2.97
CA GLY A 99 -5.41 6.24 -2.20
C GLY A 99 -3.94 6.16 -2.56
N LEU A 100 -3.19 5.36 -1.81
CA LEU A 100 -1.75 5.23 -1.96
C LEU A 100 -1.36 3.76 -1.97
N LEU A 101 -0.56 3.36 -2.96
CA LEU A 101 0.03 2.03 -3.07
C LEU A 101 1.53 2.19 -3.22
N ALA A 102 2.28 1.66 -2.26
CA ALA A 102 3.74 1.62 -2.29
C ALA A 102 4.21 0.17 -2.41
N SER A 103 5.21 -0.08 -3.22
CA SER A 103 5.70 -1.45 -3.42
C SER A 103 7.14 -1.47 -3.90
N ASN A 104 7.68 -2.70 -3.98
CA ASN A 104 8.98 -2.99 -4.57
C ASN A 104 8.96 -3.02 -6.11
N CYS A 105 7.90 -2.58 -6.75
CA CYS A 105 7.62 -2.63 -8.19
C CYS A 105 7.22 -4.02 -8.71
N LEU A 106 7.77 -5.09 -8.15
CA LEU A 106 7.59 -6.44 -8.70
C LEU A 106 6.17 -6.99 -8.51
N ILE A 107 5.51 -6.57 -7.41
CA ILE A 107 4.15 -7.01 -7.11
C ILE A 107 3.10 -5.94 -7.42
N GLU A 108 3.50 -4.79 -7.95
CA GLU A 108 2.61 -3.64 -8.16
C GLU A 108 1.41 -3.99 -9.03
N GLY A 109 1.62 -4.65 -10.15
CA GLY A 109 0.54 -4.93 -11.10
C GLY A 109 -0.54 -5.83 -10.52
N GLU A 110 -0.14 -6.92 -9.91
CA GLU A 110 -1.09 -7.85 -9.29
C GLU A 110 -1.85 -7.19 -8.12
N LEU A 111 -1.11 -6.48 -7.28
CA LEU A 111 -1.69 -5.81 -6.12
C LEU A 111 -2.66 -4.70 -6.55
N LEU A 112 -2.28 -3.91 -7.56
CA LEU A 112 -3.13 -2.85 -8.08
C LEU A 112 -4.45 -3.41 -8.64
N ASN A 113 -4.39 -4.50 -9.39
CA ASN A 113 -5.59 -5.14 -9.93
C ASN A 113 -6.54 -5.59 -8.83
N LEU A 114 -6.02 -6.18 -7.75
CA LEU A 114 -6.86 -6.59 -6.62
C LEU A 114 -7.50 -5.39 -5.91
N ILE A 115 -6.74 -4.32 -5.73
CA ILE A 115 -7.25 -3.10 -5.10
C ILE A 115 -8.35 -2.46 -5.95
N ALA A 116 -8.15 -2.41 -7.26
CA ALA A 116 -9.13 -1.84 -8.19
C ALA A 116 -10.36 -2.73 -8.39
N GLY A 117 -10.29 -3.99 -7.99
CA GLY A 117 -11.42 -4.92 -8.13
C GLY A 117 -11.50 -5.61 -9.48
N ASP A 118 -10.38 -5.64 -10.20
CA ASP A 118 -10.32 -6.28 -11.53
C ASP A 118 -9.78 -7.69 -11.48
#